data_dc6d7a293546e19398372bfe5a31ee42
#
_entry.id   dc6d7a293546e19398372bfe5a31ee42
#
_cell.length_a   1.000
_cell.length_b   1.000
_cell.length_c   1.000
_cell.angle_alpha   90.00
_cell.angle_beta   90.00
_cell.angle_gamma   90.00
#
_symmetry.space_group_name_H-M   'P 1'
#
loop_
_entity.id
_entity.type
_entity.pdbx_description
1 polymer ?
#
loop_
_entity_poly.entity_id
_entity_poly.type
_entity_poly.pdbx_seq_one_letter_code
_entity_poly.pdbx_strand_id
1 'polypeptide(L)'
;MICQDIVSWNALIDGNASNGHGTQAISVFREMEANNVRPDEVTFVGILSACSRAGLIDKGLEFFNSMTKEYSLKPVAEHYACTVDLLGRAGRLSEALELVKGMHIQPSAGVWGALLGACRLHKNHELAQFAAEKLFQLEPHKTSNYILLSNISAEAGQWDEAEKTRVSISEKGVHKPPGLAG
;
A
#
# COMPACT_ATOMS: atom_id res chain seq x y z
N MET A 1 -4.99 -24.63 -28.54
CA MET A 1 -4.57 -23.97 -27.32
C MET A 1 -4.35 -22.48 -27.59
N ILE A 2 -5.16 -21.64 -27.02
CA ILE A 2 -5.01 -20.18 -27.16
C ILE A 2 -3.77 -19.78 -26.34
N CYS A 3 -2.76 -19.23 -27.02
CA CYS A 3 -1.59 -18.68 -26.33
C CYS A 3 -2.05 -17.39 -25.63
N GLN A 4 -2.21 -17.46 -24.31
CA GLN A 4 -2.50 -16.26 -23.52
C GLN A 4 -1.22 -15.43 -23.41
N ASP A 5 -1.33 -14.16 -23.73
CA ASP A 5 -0.23 -13.21 -23.54
C ASP A 5 -0.12 -12.78 -22.07
N ILE A 6 0.96 -12.10 -21.73
CA ILE A 6 1.21 -11.62 -20.37
C ILE A 6 0.10 -10.70 -19.86
N VAL A 7 -0.50 -9.89 -20.74
CA VAL A 7 -1.59 -8.96 -20.37
C VAL A 7 -2.82 -9.73 -19.88
N SER A 8 -3.18 -10.83 -20.58
CA SER A 8 -4.30 -11.70 -20.20
C SER A 8 -4.04 -12.37 -18.84
N TRP A 9 -2.83 -12.88 -18.61
CA TRP A 9 -2.46 -13.47 -17.33
C TRP A 9 -2.50 -12.46 -16.20
N ASN A 10 -1.95 -11.27 -16.42
CA ASN A 10 -2.00 -10.17 -15.42
C ASN A 10 -3.43 -9.76 -15.10
N ALA A 11 -4.30 -9.68 -16.12
CA ALA A 11 -5.73 -9.38 -15.92
C ALA A 11 -6.44 -10.43 -15.07
N LEU A 12 -6.14 -11.72 -15.25
CA LEU A 12 -6.69 -12.81 -14.42
C LEU A 12 -6.21 -12.73 -12.97
N ILE A 13 -4.93 -12.45 -12.75
CA ILE A 13 -4.37 -12.26 -11.40
C ILE A 13 -5.04 -11.07 -10.72
N ASP A 14 -5.13 -9.93 -11.40
CA ASP A 14 -5.72 -8.71 -10.87
C ASP A 14 -7.22 -8.87 -10.57
N GLY A 15 -7.96 -9.56 -11.44
CA GLY A 15 -9.36 -9.89 -11.20
C GLY A 15 -9.56 -10.72 -9.94
N ASN A 16 -8.72 -11.72 -9.71
CA ASN A 16 -8.74 -12.51 -8.46
C ASN A 16 -8.34 -11.67 -7.25
N ALA A 17 -7.32 -10.82 -7.40
CA ALA A 17 -6.88 -9.91 -6.35
C ALA A 17 -8.01 -8.95 -5.92
N SER A 18 -8.72 -8.37 -6.88
CA SER A 18 -9.82 -7.43 -6.62
C SER A 18 -10.98 -8.07 -5.88
N ASN A 19 -11.19 -9.37 -6.06
CA ASN A 19 -12.24 -10.15 -5.37
C ASN A 19 -11.75 -10.81 -4.07
N GLY A 20 -10.51 -10.60 -3.66
CA GLY A 20 -9.94 -11.21 -2.45
C GLY A 20 -9.62 -12.70 -2.59
N HIS A 21 -9.59 -13.21 -3.82
CA HIS A 21 -9.32 -14.62 -4.13
C HIS A 21 -7.80 -14.87 -4.26
N GLY A 22 -7.07 -14.69 -3.15
CA GLY A 22 -5.60 -14.78 -3.16
C GLY A 22 -5.04 -16.12 -3.58
N THR A 23 -5.65 -17.22 -3.14
CA THR A 23 -5.22 -18.58 -3.52
C THR A 23 -5.42 -18.86 -5.01
N GLN A 24 -6.51 -18.38 -5.59
CA GLN A 24 -6.78 -18.46 -7.01
C GLN A 24 -5.79 -17.61 -7.82
N ALA A 25 -5.47 -16.42 -7.34
CA ALA A 25 -4.43 -15.59 -7.96
C ALA A 25 -3.07 -16.30 -7.99
N ILE A 26 -2.69 -16.98 -6.90
CA ILE A 26 -1.46 -17.79 -6.85
C ILE A 26 -1.51 -18.94 -7.86
N SER A 27 -2.65 -19.63 -7.97
CA SER A 27 -2.83 -20.70 -8.97
C SER A 27 -2.64 -20.17 -10.38
N VAL A 28 -3.23 -19.03 -10.71
CA VAL A 28 -3.07 -18.37 -12.03
C VAL A 28 -1.61 -18.00 -12.29
N PHE A 29 -0.89 -17.50 -11.28
CA PHE A 29 0.53 -17.19 -11.37
C PHE A 29 1.34 -18.46 -11.72
N ARG A 30 1.07 -19.57 -11.05
CA ARG A 30 1.76 -20.85 -11.34
C ARG A 30 1.41 -21.41 -12.73
N GLU A 31 0.18 -21.26 -13.17
CA GLU A 31 -0.22 -21.64 -14.53
C GLU A 31 0.48 -20.79 -15.58
N MET A 32 0.62 -19.48 -15.35
CA MET A 32 1.38 -18.57 -16.20
C MET A 32 2.82 -19.08 -16.40
N GLU A 33 3.50 -19.41 -15.30
CA GLU A 33 4.86 -19.97 -15.35
C GLU A 33 4.90 -21.31 -16.10
N ALA A 34 3.95 -22.21 -15.84
CA ALA A 34 3.85 -23.51 -16.50
C ALA A 34 3.63 -23.38 -18.02
N ASN A 35 3.04 -22.28 -18.47
CA ASN A 35 2.89 -21.96 -19.89
C ASN A 35 4.08 -21.17 -20.46
N ASN A 36 5.20 -21.14 -19.75
CA ASN A 36 6.44 -20.44 -20.14
C ASN A 36 6.26 -18.92 -20.36
N VAL A 37 5.26 -18.31 -19.72
CA VAL A 37 5.10 -16.86 -19.69
C VAL A 37 5.79 -16.33 -18.44
N ARG A 38 6.84 -15.53 -18.62
CA ARG A 38 7.63 -14.99 -17.52
C ARG A 38 6.89 -13.84 -16.84
N PRO A 39 6.69 -13.89 -15.52
CA PRO A 39 6.13 -12.78 -14.77
C PRO A 39 6.94 -11.49 -14.91
N ASP A 40 6.26 -10.35 -14.99
CA ASP A 40 6.85 -9.01 -15.02
C ASP A 40 6.51 -8.18 -13.77
N GLU A 41 6.89 -6.92 -13.74
CA GLU A 41 6.61 -6.02 -12.63
C GLU A 41 5.10 -5.88 -12.36
N VAL A 42 4.28 -5.86 -13.40
CA VAL A 42 2.81 -5.77 -13.28
C VAL A 42 2.24 -7.04 -12.65
N THR A 43 2.75 -8.20 -13.04
CA THR A 43 2.37 -9.49 -12.45
C THR A 43 2.59 -9.47 -10.94
N PHE A 44 3.75 -8.96 -10.49
CA PHE A 44 4.09 -8.89 -9.07
C PHE A 44 3.26 -7.87 -8.29
N VAL A 45 2.87 -6.76 -8.88
CA VAL A 45 1.89 -5.84 -8.23
C VAL A 45 0.59 -6.59 -7.99
N GLY A 46 0.08 -7.31 -8.99
CA GLY A 46 -1.15 -8.08 -8.88
C GLY A 46 -1.10 -9.16 -7.80
N ILE A 47 -0.04 -9.98 -7.79
CA ILE A 47 0.07 -11.09 -6.83
C ILE A 47 0.30 -10.60 -5.39
N LEU A 48 1.09 -9.54 -5.19
CA LEU A 48 1.29 -8.92 -3.89
C LEU A 48 -0.01 -8.31 -3.34
N SER A 49 -0.77 -7.64 -4.20
CA SER A 49 -2.09 -7.12 -3.85
C SER A 49 -3.07 -8.25 -3.48
N ALA A 50 -3.06 -9.35 -4.23
CA ALA A 50 -3.87 -10.53 -3.94
C ALA A 50 -3.54 -11.12 -2.56
N CYS A 51 -2.26 -11.27 -2.25
CA CYS A 51 -1.80 -11.77 -0.95
C CYS A 51 -2.20 -10.82 0.19
N SER A 52 -2.07 -9.51 -0.01
CA SER A 52 -2.47 -8.51 0.99
C SER A 52 -3.95 -8.61 1.32
N ARG A 53 -4.80 -8.61 0.31
CA ARG A 53 -6.26 -8.67 0.50
C ARG A 53 -6.76 -9.98 1.10
N ALA A 54 -6.08 -11.08 0.78
CA ALA A 54 -6.42 -12.40 1.30
C ALA A 54 -5.75 -12.74 2.65
N GLY A 55 -4.87 -11.88 3.16
CA GLY A 55 -4.14 -12.12 4.41
C GLY A 55 -3.08 -13.23 4.30
N LEU A 56 -2.58 -13.48 3.10
CA LEU A 56 -1.55 -14.49 2.83
C LEU A 56 -0.15 -13.90 3.02
N ILE A 57 0.20 -13.58 4.28
CA ILE A 57 1.38 -12.79 4.62
C ILE A 57 2.68 -13.46 4.17
N ASP A 58 2.89 -14.71 4.57
CA ASP A 58 4.12 -15.44 4.25
C ASP A 58 4.30 -15.60 2.74
N LYS A 59 3.23 -15.91 2.03
CA LYS A 59 3.24 -15.99 0.56
C LYS A 59 3.57 -14.66 -0.10
N GLY A 60 2.99 -13.58 0.38
CA GLY A 60 3.29 -12.24 -0.13
C GLY A 60 4.76 -11.87 0.06
N LEU A 61 5.34 -12.16 1.24
CA LEU A 61 6.77 -11.93 1.50
C LEU A 61 7.67 -12.83 0.64
N GLU A 62 7.29 -14.11 0.43
CA GLU A 62 7.99 -15.00 -0.51
C GLU A 62 8.00 -14.39 -1.93
N PHE A 63 6.86 -13.92 -2.44
CA PHE A 63 6.77 -13.28 -3.75
C PHE A 63 7.61 -12.01 -3.84
N PHE A 64 7.56 -11.14 -2.84
CA PHE A 64 8.37 -9.93 -2.82
C PHE A 64 9.88 -10.24 -2.89
N ASN A 65 10.34 -11.21 -2.12
CA ASN A 65 11.73 -11.64 -2.13
C ASN A 65 12.13 -12.31 -3.45
N SER A 66 11.24 -13.08 -4.05
CA SER A 66 11.51 -13.79 -5.31
C SER A 66 11.71 -12.84 -6.49
N MET A 67 11.06 -11.66 -6.47
CA MET A 67 11.24 -10.66 -7.53
C MET A 67 12.71 -10.42 -7.87
N THR A 68 13.52 -10.16 -6.85
CA THR A 68 14.94 -9.86 -7.03
C THR A 68 15.77 -11.14 -7.21
N LYS A 69 15.49 -12.17 -6.40
CA LYS A 69 16.32 -13.39 -6.35
C LYS A 69 16.12 -14.33 -7.55
N GLU A 70 14.87 -14.48 -7.99
CA GLU A 70 14.52 -15.48 -9.02
C GLU A 70 14.21 -14.84 -10.37
N TYR A 71 13.59 -13.66 -10.36
CA TYR A 71 13.14 -13.00 -11.59
C TYR A 71 14.01 -11.84 -12.03
N SER A 72 15.00 -11.43 -11.21
CA SER A 72 15.88 -10.29 -11.47
C SER A 72 15.14 -8.98 -11.72
N LEU A 73 13.98 -8.81 -11.06
CA LEU A 73 13.17 -7.61 -11.10
C LEU A 73 13.50 -6.73 -9.90
N LYS A 74 13.67 -5.43 -10.12
CA LYS A 74 13.87 -4.47 -9.04
C LYS A 74 12.51 -3.97 -8.54
N PRO A 75 12.20 -4.10 -7.24
CA PRO A 75 10.95 -3.54 -6.70
C PRO A 75 10.88 -2.03 -6.93
N VAL A 76 9.72 -1.57 -7.39
CA VAL A 76 9.37 -0.15 -7.50
C VAL A 76 8.37 0.25 -6.41
N ALA A 77 7.96 1.51 -6.37
CA ALA A 77 7.11 2.03 -5.29
C ALA A 77 5.82 1.23 -5.08
N GLU A 78 5.19 0.75 -6.15
CA GLU A 78 3.96 -0.03 -6.09
C GLU A 78 4.16 -1.38 -5.39
N HIS A 79 5.27 -2.06 -5.63
CA HIS A 79 5.61 -3.32 -4.94
C HIS A 79 5.81 -3.11 -3.44
N TYR A 80 6.51 -2.03 -3.07
CA TYR A 80 6.69 -1.65 -1.67
C TYR A 80 5.35 -1.30 -1.02
N ALA A 81 4.49 -0.52 -1.68
CA ALA A 81 3.18 -0.15 -1.16
C ALA A 81 2.30 -1.38 -0.88
N CYS A 82 2.26 -2.34 -1.80
CA CYS A 82 1.52 -3.60 -1.61
C CYS A 82 2.07 -4.42 -0.44
N THR A 83 3.40 -4.46 -0.28
CA THR A 83 4.04 -5.22 0.80
C THR A 83 3.87 -4.53 2.15
N VAL A 84 3.92 -3.20 2.19
CA VAL A 84 3.59 -2.42 3.39
C VAL A 84 2.12 -2.62 3.80
N ASP A 85 1.20 -2.62 2.83
CA ASP A 85 -0.22 -2.92 3.09
C ASP A 85 -0.40 -4.35 3.63
N LEU A 86 0.29 -5.32 3.06
CA LEU A 86 0.30 -6.72 3.53
C LEU A 86 0.74 -6.83 5.00
N LEU A 87 1.89 -6.28 5.34
CA LEU A 87 2.43 -6.27 6.70
C LEU A 87 1.54 -5.45 7.64
N GLY A 88 1.06 -4.32 7.16
CA GLY A 88 0.19 -3.42 7.91
C GLY A 88 -1.13 -4.06 8.31
N ARG A 89 -1.81 -4.73 7.41
CA ARG A 89 -3.05 -5.46 7.70
C ARG A 89 -2.83 -6.57 8.73
N ALA A 90 -1.66 -7.19 8.73
CA ALA A 90 -1.28 -8.22 9.69
C ALA A 90 -0.85 -7.67 11.06
N GLY A 91 -0.80 -6.36 11.24
CA GLY A 91 -0.33 -5.73 12.49
C GLY A 91 1.20 -5.72 12.64
N ARG A 92 1.94 -6.13 11.62
CA ARG A 92 3.41 -6.17 11.62
C ARG A 92 4.00 -4.81 11.27
N LEU A 93 3.60 -3.77 12.04
CA LEU A 93 3.91 -2.36 11.74
C LEU A 93 5.41 -2.04 11.80
N SER A 94 6.14 -2.64 12.74
CA SER A 94 7.59 -2.44 12.85
C SER A 94 8.31 -2.96 11.62
N GLU A 95 7.93 -4.11 11.11
CA GLU A 95 8.51 -4.68 9.89
C GLU A 95 8.12 -3.87 8.65
N ALA A 96 6.90 -3.36 8.60
CA ALA A 96 6.47 -2.45 7.54
C ALA A 96 7.33 -1.18 7.52
N LEU A 97 7.59 -0.59 8.69
CA LEU A 97 8.45 0.59 8.81
C LEU A 97 9.90 0.29 8.41
N GLU A 98 10.45 -0.85 8.85
CA GLU A 98 11.80 -1.25 8.46
C GLU A 98 11.92 -1.47 6.96
N LEU A 99 10.89 -2.05 6.33
CA LEU A 99 10.84 -2.18 4.88
C LEU A 99 10.90 -0.81 4.19
N VAL A 100 10.11 0.16 4.66
CA VAL A 100 10.10 1.53 4.12
C VAL A 100 11.45 2.21 4.29
N LYS A 101 12.07 2.10 5.46
CA LYS A 101 13.41 2.66 5.73
C LYS A 101 14.50 2.02 4.89
N GLY A 102 14.36 0.74 4.57
CA GLY A 102 15.30 -0.03 3.75
C GLY A 102 15.13 0.13 2.25
N MET A 103 14.18 0.93 1.78
CA MET A 103 13.96 1.15 0.36
C MET A 103 15.18 1.82 -0.29
N HIS A 104 15.59 1.30 -1.45
CA HIS A 104 16.67 1.88 -2.25
C HIS A 104 16.21 3.03 -3.16
N ILE A 105 14.91 3.31 -3.16
CA ILE A 105 14.26 4.44 -3.84
C ILE A 105 13.51 5.29 -2.81
N GLN A 106 13.19 6.53 -3.16
CA GLN A 106 12.40 7.38 -2.27
C GLN A 106 10.98 6.81 -2.11
N PRO A 107 10.49 6.63 -0.88
CA PRO A 107 9.11 6.20 -0.66
C PRO A 107 8.12 7.20 -1.24
N SER A 108 7.18 6.69 -2.04
CA SER A 108 6.11 7.49 -2.63
C SER A 108 4.99 7.77 -1.62
N ALA A 109 4.09 8.68 -1.99
CA ALA A 109 2.87 8.93 -1.21
C ALA A 109 2.04 7.65 -1.01
N GLY A 110 2.03 6.74 -1.99
CA GLY A 110 1.35 5.44 -1.88
C GLY A 110 1.92 4.56 -0.78
N VAL A 111 3.23 4.53 -0.61
CA VAL A 111 3.92 3.76 0.45
C VAL A 111 3.57 4.33 1.84
N TRP A 112 3.69 5.65 2.02
CA TRP A 112 3.34 6.29 3.29
C TRP A 112 1.85 6.21 3.59
N GLY A 113 1.00 6.29 2.56
CA GLY A 113 -0.44 6.12 2.67
C GLY A 113 -0.84 4.72 3.15
N ALA A 114 -0.19 3.69 2.63
CA ALA A 114 -0.38 2.31 3.08
C ALA A 114 0.00 2.14 4.56
N LEU A 115 1.13 2.71 4.97
CA LEU A 115 1.58 2.68 6.36
C LEU A 115 0.61 3.44 7.27
N LEU A 116 0.16 4.63 6.87
CA LEU A 116 -0.80 5.43 7.63
C LEU A 116 -2.15 4.71 7.80
N GLY A 117 -2.64 4.06 6.74
CA GLY A 117 -3.85 3.24 6.80
C GLY A 117 -3.73 2.06 7.78
N ALA A 118 -2.58 1.40 7.79
CA ALA A 118 -2.27 0.34 8.75
C ALA A 118 -2.24 0.84 10.20
N CYS A 119 -1.67 2.02 10.42
CA CYS A 119 -1.63 2.64 11.75
C CYS A 119 -3.05 2.92 12.28
N ARG A 120 -3.97 3.34 11.42
CA ARG A 120 -5.37 3.52 11.79
C ARG A 120 -6.01 2.19 12.20
N LEU A 121 -5.80 1.15 11.41
CA LEU A 121 -6.35 -0.18 11.68
C LEU A 121 -5.92 -0.72 13.05
N HIS A 122 -4.65 -0.48 13.41
CA HIS A 122 -4.05 -0.98 14.65
C HIS A 122 -3.90 0.08 15.75
N LYS A 123 -4.48 1.27 15.56
CA LYS A 123 -4.50 2.38 16.54
C LYS A 123 -3.09 2.79 17.02
N ASN A 124 -2.11 2.72 16.13
CA ASN A 124 -0.75 3.17 16.42
C ASN A 124 -0.61 4.65 16.06
N HIS A 125 -0.87 5.51 17.05
CA HIS A 125 -0.88 6.95 16.86
C HIS A 125 0.50 7.54 16.55
N GLU A 126 1.54 7.08 17.24
CA GLU A 126 2.91 7.59 17.07
C GLU A 126 3.42 7.38 15.65
N LEU A 127 3.27 6.15 15.14
CA LEU A 127 3.67 5.82 13.79
C LEU A 127 2.77 6.51 12.74
N ALA A 128 1.49 6.69 13.04
CA ALA A 128 0.56 7.43 12.18
C ALA A 128 1.01 8.89 12.00
N GLN A 129 1.42 9.54 13.06
CA GLN A 129 1.93 10.91 13.02
C GLN A 129 3.18 10.99 12.14
N PHE A 130 4.13 10.09 12.35
CA PHE A 130 5.34 10.03 11.53
C PHE A 130 5.05 9.84 10.04
N ALA A 131 4.17 8.90 9.70
CA ALA A 131 3.78 8.65 8.31
C ALA A 131 3.05 9.84 7.69
N ALA A 132 2.18 10.49 8.46
CA ALA A 132 1.46 11.69 8.03
C ALA A 132 2.40 12.86 7.74
N GLU A 133 3.41 13.08 8.57
CA GLU A 133 4.43 14.12 8.33
C GLU A 133 5.14 13.90 6.98
N LYS A 134 5.47 12.65 6.65
CA LYS A 134 6.06 12.32 5.36
C LYS A 134 5.11 12.58 4.18
N LEU A 135 3.83 12.25 4.35
CA LEU A 135 2.80 12.56 3.35
C LEU A 135 2.63 14.06 3.14
N PHE A 136 2.66 14.86 4.21
CA PHE A 136 2.54 16.32 4.12
C PHE A 136 3.70 16.93 3.34
N GLN A 137 4.89 16.36 3.47
CA GLN A 137 6.06 16.80 2.69
C GLN A 137 5.89 16.50 1.19
N LEU A 138 5.27 15.37 0.85
CA LEU A 138 5.06 14.94 -0.54
C LEU A 138 3.81 15.55 -1.18
N GLU A 139 2.74 15.65 -0.42
CA GLU A 139 1.42 16.11 -0.87
C GLU A 139 0.83 17.16 0.11
N PRO A 140 1.42 18.36 0.18
CA PRO A 140 1.03 19.36 1.19
C PRO A 140 -0.39 19.90 1.03
N HIS A 141 -1.01 19.71 -0.13
CA HIS A 141 -2.36 20.19 -0.43
C HIS A 141 -3.46 19.12 -0.29
N LYS A 142 -3.09 17.87 0.08
CA LYS A 142 -4.04 16.76 0.15
C LYS A 142 -4.70 16.69 1.54
N THR A 143 -5.91 17.21 1.62
CA THR A 143 -6.70 17.29 2.86
C THR A 143 -6.99 15.92 3.49
N SER A 144 -7.17 14.87 2.69
CA SER A 144 -7.50 13.53 3.18
C SER A 144 -6.47 12.96 4.16
N ASN A 145 -5.20 13.30 4.01
CA ASN A 145 -4.14 12.82 4.90
C ASN A 145 -4.27 13.42 6.31
N TYR A 146 -4.61 14.70 6.40
CA TYR A 146 -4.88 15.40 7.68
C TYR A 146 -6.13 14.86 8.36
N ILE A 147 -7.19 14.63 7.60
CA ILE A 147 -8.45 14.05 8.11
C ILE A 147 -8.19 12.68 8.72
N LEU A 148 -7.44 11.83 8.03
CA LEU A 148 -7.11 10.50 8.51
C LEU A 148 -6.33 10.55 9.84
N LEU A 149 -5.30 11.40 9.94
CA LEU A 149 -4.54 11.57 11.17
C LEU A 149 -5.40 12.12 12.30
N SER A 150 -6.24 13.13 12.03
CA SER A 150 -7.17 13.68 13.01
C SER A 150 -8.12 12.61 13.56
N ASN A 151 -8.61 11.72 12.69
CA ASN A 151 -9.49 10.63 13.12
C ASN A 151 -8.75 9.62 14.00
N ILE A 152 -7.51 9.26 13.64
CA ILE A 152 -6.68 8.36 14.45
C ILE A 152 -6.44 8.94 15.84
N SER A 153 -6.10 10.22 15.92
CA SER A 153 -5.88 10.92 17.20
C SER A 153 -7.15 10.95 18.07
N ALA A 154 -8.29 11.25 17.45
CA ALA A 154 -9.57 11.26 18.14
C ALA A 154 -9.99 9.87 18.65
N GLU A 155 -9.82 8.82 17.83
CA GLU A 155 -10.11 7.45 18.22
C GLU A 155 -9.22 6.96 19.38
N ALA A 156 -8.00 7.48 19.48
CA ALA A 156 -7.07 7.21 20.58
C ALA A 156 -7.37 8.02 21.84
N GLY A 157 -8.37 8.90 21.83
CA GLY A 157 -8.69 9.79 22.95
C GLY A 157 -7.76 11.00 23.09
N GLN A 158 -6.96 11.28 22.08
CA GLN A 158 -6.01 12.39 22.04
C GLN A 158 -6.63 13.61 21.34
N TRP A 159 -7.67 14.19 21.96
CA TRP A 159 -8.48 15.26 21.40
C TRP A 159 -7.68 16.54 21.10
N ASP A 160 -6.70 16.88 21.93
CA ASP A 160 -5.85 18.06 21.73
C ASP A 160 -5.01 17.94 20.45
N GLU A 161 -4.51 16.74 20.16
CA GLU A 161 -3.75 16.45 18.93
C GLU A 161 -4.65 16.43 17.69
N ALA A 162 -5.84 15.88 17.82
CA ALA A 162 -6.83 15.90 16.74
C ALA A 162 -7.22 17.35 16.38
N GLU A 163 -7.39 18.21 17.39
CA GLU A 163 -7.71 19.63 17.19
C GLU A 163 -6.55 20.39 16.54
N LYS A 164 -5.32 20.19 17.00
CA LYS A 164 -4.13 20.77 16.38
C LYS A 164 -4.02 20.40 14.90
N THR A 165 -4.30 19.15 14.57
CA THR A 165 -4.28 18.67 13.18
C THR A 165 -5.34 19.38 12.33
N ARG A 166 -6.54 19.57 12.86
CA ARG A 166 -7.62 20.32 12.18
C ARG A 166 -7.26 21.77 11.94
N VAL A 167 -6.66 22.42 12.92
CA VAL A 167 -6.18 23.81 12.82
C VAL A 167 -5.11 23.90 11.72
N SER A 168 -4.18 22.98 11.66
CA SER A 168 -3.16 22.92 10.60
C SER A 168 -3.75 22.87 9.19
N ILE A 169 -4.87 22.18 9.00
CA ILE A 169 -5.58 22.15 7.71
C ILE A 169 -6.05 23.56 7.33
N SER A 170 -6.62 24.28 8.28
CA SER A 170 -7.11 25.66 8.06
C SER A 170 -5.96 26.63 7.77
N GLU A 171 -4.87 26.58 8.55
CA GLU A 171 -3.73 27.49 8.43
C GLU A 171 -2.94 27.28 7.13
N LYS A 172 -2.83 26.06 6.64
CA LYS A 172 -2.12 25.76 5.39
C LYS A 172 -2.93 26.06 4.13
N GLY A 173 -4.12 26.64 4.28
CA GLY A 173 -4.94 27.10 3.17
C GLY A 173 -5.47 25.98 2.27
N VAL A 174 -5.68 24.79 2.83
CA VAL A 174 -6.32 23.69 2.11
C VAL A 174 -7.82 23.99 2.02
N HIS A 175 -8.18 24.88 1.12
CA HIS A 175 -9.56 25.28 0.87
C HIS A 175 -10.16 24.49 -0.29
N LYS A 176 -11.48 24.35 -0.28
CA LYS A 176 -12.21 23.92 -1.47
C LYS A 176 -11.86 24.84 -2.65
N PRO A 177 -11.62 24.27 -3.85
CA PRO A 177 -11.42 25.12 -5.03
C PRO A 177 -12.55 26.13 -5.21
N PRO A 178 -12.25 27.37 -5.62
CA PRO A 178 -13.30 28.34 -5.95
C PRO A 178 -14.24 27.75 -7.01
N GLY A 179 -15.54 27.82 -6.78
CA GLY A 179 -16.55 27.30 -7.71
C GLY A 179 -17.25 26.00 -7.28
N LEU A 180 -16.80 25.36 -6.20
CA LEU A 180 -17.49 24.23 -5.58
C LEU A 180 -18.31 24.63 -4.35
N ALA A 181 -18.35 25.90 -4.04
CA ALA A 181 -19.24 26.49 -3.06
C ALA A 181 -20.59 26.75 -3.73
N GLY A 182 -21.43 25.77 -3.72
CA GLY A 182 -22.82 25.89 -4.11
C GLY A 182 -23.69 25.48 -2.98
#